data_7d78ce11618f9e92d97208cf2f1dd7ea
#
_entry.id   7d78ce11618f9e92d97208cf2f1dd7ea
#
_cell.length_a   1.000
_cell.length_b   1.000
_cell.length_c   1.000
_cell.angle_alpha   90.00
_cell.angle_beta   90.00
_cell.angle_gamma   90.00
#
_symmetry.space_group_name_H-M   'P 1'
#
loop_
_entity.id
_entity.type
_entity.pdbx_description
1 polymer ?
#
loop_
_entity_poly.entity_id
_entity_poly.type
_entity_poly.pdbx_seq_one_letter_code
_entity_poly.pdbx_strand_id
1 'polypeptide(L)'
;FPEMRKPSYKIQVDFGPVIGKLWSSAQITNYPRHDLIGRKVVGAINLGDKTLPTGFISQFLVLGALDPDGTVRLLELPEGVMPGSLVA
;
A
#
# COMPACT_ATOMS: atom_id res chain seq x y z
N PHE A 1 8.46 21.88 3.13
CA PHE A 1 9.47 21.84 2.08
C PHE A 1 9.31 20.56 1.28
N PRO A 2 9.38 20.62 -0.05
CA PRO A 2 9.32 19.42 -0.85
C PRO A 2 10.39 18.39 -0.49
N GLU A 3 11.58 18.82 -0.15
CA GLU A 3 12.70 17.99 0.27
C GLU A 3 12.45 17.28 1.60
N MET A 4 11.48 17.73 2.38
CA MET A 4 11.08 17.08 3.63
C MET A 4 10.05 15.98 3.41
N ARG A 5 9.57 15.86 2.20
CA ARG A 5 8.59 14.85 1.85
C ARG A 5 9.26 13.46 1.82
N LYS A 6 8.65 12.50 2.48
CA LYS A 6 9.16 11.13 2.47
C LYS A 6 8.99 10.52 1.08
N PRO A 7 10.00 9.78 0.59
CA PRO A 7 9.85 9.08 -0.67
C PRO A 7 8.76 8.02 -0.60
N SER A 8 8.14 7.74 -1.73
CA SER A 8 7.09 6.74 -1.82
C SER A 8 7.19 5.97 -3.12
N TYR A 9 6.64 4.74 -3.12
CA TYR A 9 6.45 3.96 -4.32
C TYR A 9 5.03 4.13 -4.84
N LYS A 10 4.89 4.10 -6.16
CA LYS A 10 3.60 3.84 -6.80
C LYS A 10 3.44 2.32 -6.89
N ILE A 11 2.40 1.81 -6.29
CA ILE A 11 2.15 0.37 -6.24
C ILE A 11 0.78 0.04 -6.79
N GLN A 12 0.69 -1.12 -7.41
CA GLN A 12 -0.58 -1.69 -7.84
C GLN A 12 -0.81 -2.98 -7.05
N VAL A 13 -1.98 -3.11 -6.46
CA VAL A 13 -2.35 -4.27 -5.65
C VAL A 13 -3.63 -4.89 -6.23
N ASP A 14 -3.62 -6.21 -6.29
CA ASP A 14 -4.77 -7.00 -6.73
C ASP A 14 -5.66 -7.31 -5.53
N PHE A 15 -6.87 -6.79 -5.53
CA PHE A 15 -7.88 -7.05 -4.49
C PHE A 15 -8.92 -8.08 -4.93
N GLY A 16 -8.55 -8.94 -5.85
CA GLY A 16 -9.41 -10.03 -6.30
C GLY A 16 -10.33 -9.67 -7.44
N PRO A 17 -11.15 -10.64 -7.89
CA PRO A 17 -11.93 -10.46 -9.13
C PRO A 17 -13.08 -9.46 -9.01
N VAL A 18 -13.53 -9.15 -7.80
CA VAL A 18 -14.64 -8.20 -7.61
C VAL A 18 -14.15 -6.77 -7.62
N ILE A 19 -13.12 -6.47 -6.82
CA ILE A 19 -12.57 -5.12 -6.67
C ILE A 19 -11.56 -4.81 -7.76
N GLY A 20 -10.76 -5.82 -8.14
CA GLY A 20 -9.74 -5.67 -9.16
C GLY A 20 -8.46 -5.04 -8.63
N LYS A 21 -7.69 -4.47 -9.54
CA LYS A 21 -6.39 -3.87 -9.24
C LYS A 21 -6.54 -2.38 -8.98
N LEU A 22 -5.97 -1.94 -7.86
CA LEU A 22 -5.99 -0.53 -7.47
C LEU A 22 -4.57 -0.01 -7.32
N TRP A 23 -4.39 1.28 -7.52
CA TRP A 23 -3.11 1.97 -7.39
C TRP A 23 -3.04 2.77 -6.11
N SER A 24 -1.85 2.85 -5.53
CA SER A 24 -1.59 3.68 -4.36
C SER A 24 -0.18 4.23 -4.37
N SER A 25 0.02 5.31 -3.64
CA SER A 25 1.34 5.82 -3.28
C SER A 25 1.61 5.42 -1.83
N ALA A 26 2.68 4.68 -1.60
CA ALA A 26 2.97 4.14 -0.27
C ALA A 26 4.39 4.47 0.16
N GLN A 27 4.54 4.94 1.40
CA GLN A 27 5.83 5.31 1.98
C GLN A 27 6.53 4.07 2.55
N ILE A 28 6.84 3.14 1.67
CA ILE A 28 7.46 1.84 2.02
C ILE A 28 8.77 1.63 1.29
N THR A 29 9.50 2.72 1.01
CA THR A 29 10.78 2.65 0.29
C THR A 29 11.91 2.01 1.10
N ASN A 30 11.66 1.71 2.38
CA ASN A 30 12.54 0.88 3.19
C ASN A 30 12.56 -0.58 2.72
N TYR A 31 11.62 -0.99 1.87
CA TYR A 31 11.63 -2.29 1.22
C TYR A 31 12.19 -2.17 -0.19
N PRO A 32 13.12 -3.06 -0.61
CA PRO A 32 13.50 -3.13 -2.01
C PRO A 32 12.30 -3.52 -2.89
N ARG A 33 12.26 -3.01 -4.11
CA ARG A 33 11.12 -3.29 -5.01
C ARG A 33 10.90 -4.78 -5.23
N HIS A 34 11.98 -5.55 -5.38
CA HIS A 34 11.87 -6.98 -5.65
C HIS A 34 11.27 -7.75 -4.46
N ASP A 35 11.35 -7.22 -3.24
CA ASP A 35 10.73 -7.84 -2.07
C ASP A 35 9.24 -7.57 -1.99
N LEU A 36 8.74 -6.60 -2.74
CA LEU A 36 7.34 -6.22 -2.74
C LEU A 36 6.53 -6.93 -3.81
N ILE A 37 7.18 -7.32 -4.91
CA ILE A 37 6.50 -7.99 -6.02
C ILE A 37 5.99 -9.35 -5.56
N GLY A 38 4.68 -9.59 -5.71
CA GLY A 38 4.03 -10.82 -5.28
C GLY A 38 3.73 -10.88 -3.79
N ARG A 39 4.12 -9.87 -3.01
CA ARG A 39 3.85 -9.83 -1.58
C ARG A 39 2.39 -9.50 -1.31
N LYS A 40 1.77 -10.23 -0.36
CA LYS A 40 0.43 -9.92 0.11
C LYS A 40 0.48 -8.76 1.10
N VAL A 41 -0.46 -7.84 0.97
CA VAL A 41 -0.55 -6.67 1.86
C VAL A 41 -2.00 -6.48 2.31
N VAL A 42 -2.16 -5.71 3.38
CA VAL A 42 -3.46 -5.28 3.86
C VAL A 42 -3.67 -3.84 3.40
N GLY A 43 -4.81 -3.57 2.78
CA GLY A 43 -5.14 -2.23 2.31
C GLY A 43 -6.52 -1.79 2.74
N ALA A 44 -6.65 -0.53 3.12
CA ALA A 44 -7.94 0.10 3.39
C ALA A 44 -8.44 0.74 2.10
N ILE A 45 -9.57 0.24 1.58
CA ILE A 45 -10.10 0.67 0.28
C ILE A 45 -11.36 1.53 0.41
N ASN A 46 -11.83 1.76 1.62
CA ASN A 46 -13.07 2.51 1.88
C ASN A 46 -12.84 3.94 2.32
N LEU A 47 -11.64 4.48 2.09
CA LEU A 47 -11.27 5.83 2.50
C LEU A 47 -11.51 6.87 1.41
N GLY A 48 -11.90 6.44 0.22
CA GLY A 48 -12.01 7.31 -0.94
C GLY A 48 -10.69 7.53 -1.65
N ASP A 49 -10.76 8.03 -2.88
CA ASP A 49 -9.57 8.31 -3.68
C ASP A 49 -8.94 9.63 -3.23
N LYS A 50 -7.62 9.68 -3.27
CA LYS A 50 -6.85 10.88 -2.98
C LYS A 50 -6.03 11.26 -4.19
N THR A 51 -6.25 12.46 -4.71
CA THR A 51 -5.42 13.00 -5.79
C THR A 51 -4.20 13.69 -5.20
N LEU A 52 -3.02 13.24 -5.60
CA LEU A 52 -1.76 13.82 -5.16
C LEU A 52 -1.41 15.05 -6.01
N PRO A 53 -0.48 15.91 -5.53
CA PRO A 53 -0.09 17.10 -6.30
C PRO A 53 0.43 16.80 -7.71
N THR A 54 0.96 15.61 -7.95
CA THR A 54 1.43 15.17 -9.27
C THR A 54 0.30 14.77 -10.21
N GLY A 55 -0.96 14.73 -9.73
CA GLY A 55 -2.09 14.21 -10.49
C GLY A 55 -2.33 12.71 -10.32
N PHE A 56 -1.40 12.00 -9.67
CA PHE A 56 -1.57 10.57 -9.40
C PHE A 56 -2.72 10.37 -8.39
N ILE A 57 -3.59 9.40 -8.68
CA ILE A 57 -4.73 9.09 -7.81
C ILE A 57 -4.38 7.85 -6.98
N SER A 58 -4.35 8.03 -5.66
CA SER A 58 -4.16 6.95 -4.69
C SER A 58 -5.53 6.43 -4.26
N GLN A 59 -5.78 5.14 -4.51
CA GLN A 59 -7.11 4.54 -4.36
C GLN A 59 -7.27 3.73 -3.09
N PHE A 60 -6.17 3.45 -2.38
CA PHE A 60 -6.23 2.71 -1.13
C PHE A 60 -5.03 3.08 -0.25
N LEU A 61 -5.10 2.71 1.02
CA LEU A 61 -4.01 2.90 1.98
C LEU A 61 -3.45 1.54 2.38
N VAL A 62 -2.15 1.33 2.16
CA VAL A 62 -1.46 0.15 2.67
C VAL A 62 -1.30 0.28 4.17
N LEU A 63 -1.65 -0.77 4.90
CA LEU A 63 -1.58 -0.78 6.36
C LEU A 63 -0.31 -1.49 6.83
N GLY A 64 0.30 -0.93 7.86
CA GLY A 64 1.46 -1.48 8.51
C GLY A 64 1.64 -0.90 9.90
N ALA A 65 2.57 -1.46 10.64
CA ALA A 65 2.96 -0.92 11.94
C ALA A 65 3.90 0.26 11.72
N LEU A 66 3.71 1.31 12.49
CA LEU A 66 4.51 2.53 12.38
C LEU A 66 5.54 2.56 13.50
N ASP A 67 6.81 2.52 13.13
CA ASP A 67 7.91 2.68 14.08
C ASP A 67 8.02 4.14 14.55
N PRO A 68 8.64 4.38 15.71
CA PRO A 68 8.80 5.75 16.22
C PRO A 68 9.53 6.71 15.28
N ASP A 69 10.40 6.18 14.40
CA ASP A 69 11.12 7.00 13.41
C ASP A 69 10.31 7.26 12.13
N GLY A 70 9.07 6.77 12.07
CA GLY A 70 8.20 6.92 10.92
C GLY A 70 8.32 5.82 9.87
N THR A 71 9.15 4.81 10.10
CA THR A 71 9.27 3.66 9.19
C THR A 71 8.01 2.81 9.27
N VAL A 72 7.46 2.45 8.11
CA VAL A 72 6.29 1.57 8.03
C VAL A 72 6.77 0.13 7.87
N ARG A 73 6.29 -0.75 8.75
CA ARG A 73 6.53 -2.19 8.66
C ARG A 73 5.26 -2.87 8.21
N LEU A 74 5.31 -3.50 7.05
CA LEU A 74 4.13 -4.14 6.47
C LEU A 74 3.67 -5.31 7.33
N LEU A 75 2.34 -5.46 7.44
CA LEU A 75 1.75 -6.59 8.13
C LEU A 75 1.99 -7.86 7.31
N GLU A 76 2.34 -8.96 8.00
CA GLU A 76 2.47 -10.26 7.37
C GLU A 76 1.13 -10.99 7.40
N LEU A 77 0.87 -11.73 6.34
CA LEU A 77 -0.35 -12.51 6.20
C LEU A 77 0.00 -13.99 6.12
N PRO A 78 -0.85 -14.87 6.68
CA PRO A 78 -0.68 -16.31 6.52
C PRO A 78 -0.72 -16.70 5.04
N GLU A 79 -0.02 -17.78 4.70
CA GLU A 79 -0.14 -18.36 3.38
C GLU A 79 -1.58 -18.82 3.13
N GLY A 80 -2.01 -18.75 1.89
CA GLY A 80 -3.35 -19.16 1.50
C GLY A 80 -4.40 -18.08 1.58
N VAL A 81 -4.09 -16.92 2.16
CA VAL A 81 -5.02 -15.79 2.11
C VAL A 81 -5.16 -15.33 0.66
N MET A 82 -6.38 -15.28 0.17
CA MET A 82 -6.66 -14.93 -1.22
C MET A 82 -6.80 -13.42 -1.38
N PRO A 83 -6.39 -12.86 -2.53
CA PRO A 83 -6.66 -11.45 -2.83
C PRO A 83 -8.14 -11.13 -2.71
N GLY A 84 -8.46 -10.01 -2.06
CA GLY A 84 -9.84 -9.60 -1.83
C GLY A 84 -10.46 -10.11 -0.55
N SER A 85 -9.75 -10.93 0.23
CA SER A 85 -10.23 -11.36 1.54
C SER A 85 -10.40 -10.16 2.47
N LEU A 86 -11.51 -10.14 3.21
CA LEU A 86 -11.80 -9.07 4.14
C LEU A 86 -11.03 -9.23 5.43
N VAL A 87 -10.63 -8.12 6.02
CA VAL A 87 -10.07 -8.08 7.37
C VAL A 87 -11.23 -8.04 8.36
N ALA A 88 -11.23 -8.99 9.26
CA ALA A 88 -12.28 -9.11 10.27
C ALA A 88 -11.89 -8.38 11.55
#